data_dad75a36b4ed0f03aa234ddeb29ad928
#
_entry.id   dad75a36b4ed0f03aa234ddeb29ad928
#
_cell.length_a   1.000
_cell.length_b   1.000
_cell.length_c   1.000
_cell.angle_alpha   90.00
_cell.angle_beta   90.00
_cell.angle_gamma   90.00
#
_symmetry.space_group_name_H-M   'P 1'
#
loop_
_entity.id
_entity.type
_entity.pdbx_description
1 polymer ?
#
loop_
_entity_poly.entity_id
_entity_poly.type
_entity_poly.pdbx_seq_one_letter_code
_entity_poly.pdbx_strand_id
1 'polypeptide(L)'
;MKKLLLYIMFGAIEAHASGIQALDNFLQNQNSTLSASFSQTVFGNKRNRITTGVMEIARPNKFRWEYVTDGQLIVSDGKMIYIYDKPLKQVTEKKLSKSLGKSPALLLAGGASIKHDYIATDLPSSNGIEWVNLVPKNSGDNNGFKQVQIGFEHNNLAQMKFIDNFDNKSSITFTNVKTGVNIPLEDFTFTPPNGVDVILSDS
;
A
#
# COMPACT_ATOMS: atom_id res chain seq x y z
N MET A 1 38.88 -46.46 -28.81
CA MET A 1 38.53 -45.02 -28.94
C MET A 1 37.30 -44.76 -28.09
N LYS A 2 37.47 -44.23 -26.87
CA LYS A 2 36.35 -43.89 -25.96
C LYS A 2 35.88 -42.47 -26.26
N LYS A 3 34.65 -42.31 -26.73
CA LYS A 3 34.00 -40.98 -26.91
C LYS A 3 33.57 -40.48 -25.55
N LEU A 4 34.19 -39.39 -25.09
CA LEU A 4 33.79 -38.66 -23.90
C LEU A 4 32.59 -37.74 -24.26
N LEU A 5 31.43 -38.04 -23.76
CA LEU A 5 30.24 -37.18 -23.89
C LEU A 5 30.32 -36.08 -22.81
N LEU A 6 30.57 -34.85 -23.21
CA LEU A 6 30.54 -33.69 -22.32
C LEU A 6 29.10 -33.24 -22.15
N TYR A 7 28.49 -33.49 -21.00
CA TYR A 7 27.17 -32.94 -20.62
C TYR A 7 27.34 -31.50 -20.18
N ILE A 8 26.96 -30.56 -21.02
CA ILE A 8 26.84 -29.14 -20.63
C ILE A 8 25.52 -28.98 -19.89
N MET A 9 25.57 -28.90 -18.57
CA MET A 9 24.40 -28.45 -17.79
C MET A 9 24.17 -26.95 -18.05
N PHE A 10 23.18 -26.63 -18.85
CA PHE A 10 22.63 -25.29 -18.90
C PHE A 10 21.83 -25.06 -17.61
N GLY A 11 22.44 -24.41 -16.62
CA GLY A 11 21.69 -23.86 -15.49
C GLY A 11 20.78 -22.76 -16.01
N ALA A 12 19.47 -22.96 -15.99
CA ALA A 12 18.51 -21.90 -16.20
C ALA A 12 18.72 -20.85 -15.10
N ILE A 13 19.27 -19.70 -15.45
CA ILE A 13 19.24 -18.50 -14.59
C ILE A 13 17.80 -18.03 -14.65
N GLU A 14 17.00 -18.35 -13.63
CA GLU A 14 15.71 -17.74 -13.45
C GLU A 14 15.97 -16.24 -13.22
N ALA A 15 15.68 -15.43 -14.24
CA ALA A 15 15.69 -13.99 -14.12
C ALA A 15 14.50 -13.60 -13.21
N HIS A 16 14.76 -13.44 -11.93
CA HIS A 16 13.77 -12.85 -11.04
C HIS A 16 13.57 -11.40 -11.44
N ALA A 17 12.32 -10.99 -11.62
CA ALA A 17 12.00 -9.58 -11.80
C ALA A 17 12.51 -8.81 -10.59
N SER A 18 13.05 -7.59 -10.79
CA SER A 18 13.45 -6.75 -9.67
C SER A 18 12.22 -6.15 -9.01
N GLY A 19 12.31 -5.81 -7.73
CA GLY A 19 11.23 -5.14 -7.02
C GLY A 19 10.83 -3.81 -7.68
N ILE A 20 11.80 -3.09 -8.27
CA ILE A 20 11.53 -1.88 -9.07
C ILE A 20 10.71 -2.22 -10.30
N GLN A 21 11.04 -3.29 -11.03
CA GLN A 21 10.29 -3.70 -12.20
C GLN A 21 8.86 -4.12 -11.83
N ALA A 22 8.69 -4.84 -10.73
CA ALA A 22 7.38 -5.24 -10.21
C ALA A 22 6.55 -4.00 -9.80
N LEU A 23 7.16 -3.02 -9.14
CA LEU A 23 6.53 -1.74 -8.83
C LEU A 23 6.12 -1.00 -10.10
N ASP A 24 6.99 -0.95 -11.09
CA ASP A 24 6.69 -0.30 -12.37
C ASP A 24 5.49 -0.93 -13.06
N ASN A 25 5.45 -2.25 -13.15
CA ASN A 25 4.32 -2.99 -13.71
C ASN A 25 3.03 -2.69 -12.93
N PHE A 26 3.11 -2.67 -11.59
CA PHE A 26 1.98 -2.35 -10.72
C PHE A 26 1.46 -0.91 -10.92
N LEU A 27 2.35 0.05 -11.19
CA LEU A 27 2.00 1.46 -11.36
C LEU A 27 1.62 1.84 -12.80
N GLN A 28 2.04 1.07 -13.81
CA GLN A 28 1.77 1.38 -15.23
C GLN A 28 0.27 1.42 -15.54
N ASN A 29 -0.53 0.65 -14.83
CA ASN A 29 -1.98 0.64 -15.04
C ASN A 29 -2.67 1.73 -14.20
N GLN A 30 -2.55 2.98 -14.65
CA GLN A 30 -3.04 4.19 -13.96
C GLN A 30 -4.55 4.20 -13.69
N ASN A 31 -5.33 3.46 -14.49
CA ASN A 31 -6.78 3.37 -14.33
C ASN A 31 -7.21 2.00 -13.77
N SER A 32 -6.30 1.28 -13.12
CA SER A 32 -6.62 -0.04 -12.59
C SER A 32 -7.35 0.04 -11.27
N THR A 33 -8.25 -0.89 -11.10
CA THR A 33 -8.89 -1.18 -9.82
C THR A 33 -8.17 -2.33 -9.14
N LEU A 34 -8.20 -2.34 -7.84
CA LEU A 34 -7.60 -3.36 -6.98
C LEU A 34 -8.50 -3.59 -5.78
N SER A 35 -8.74 -4.84 -5.43
CA SER A 35 -9.36 -5.22 -4.16
C SER A 35 -8.49 -6.26 -3.45
N ALA A 36 -8.46 -6.23 -2.12
CA ALA A 36 -7.75 -7.21 -1.31
C ALA A 36 -8.30 -7.26 0.11
N SER A 37 -8.06 -8.38 0.78
CA SER A 37 -8.07 -8.46 2.23
C SER A 37 -6.68 -8.15 2.77
N PHE A 38 -6.57 -7.66 4.00
CA PHE A 38 -5.27 -7.40 4.61
C PHE A 38 -5.24 -7.75 6.09
N SER A 39 -4.04 -8.05 6.56
CA SER A 39 -3.70 -8.11 7.98
C SER A 39 -2.53 -7.17 8.24
N GLN A 40 -2.73 -6.19 9.12
CA GLN A 40 -1.71 -5.24 9.54
C GLN A 40 -1.21 -5.57 10.94
N THR A 41 0.10 -5.60 11.11
CA THR A 41 0.78 -5.70 12.39
C THR A 41 1.51 -4.40 12.67
N VAL A 42 1.17 -3.74 13.77
CA VAL A 42 1.94 -2.63 14.35
C VAL A 42 2.82 -3.20 15.45
N PHE A 43 4.13 -3.05 15.31
CA PHE A 43 5.10 -3.60 16.26
C PHE A 43 5.26 -2.66 17.45
N GLY A 44 4.90 -3.14 18.61
CA GLY A 44 5.05 -2.39 19.87
C GLY A 44 6.11 -2.99 20.79
N ASN A 45 6.61 -2.19 21.73
CA ASN A 45 7.67 -2.61 22.65
C ASN A 45 7.28 -3.79 23.56
N LYS A 46 6.00 -3.90 23.91
CA LYS A 46 5.50 -4.97 24.80
C LYS A 46 4.61 -5.97 24.08
N ARG A 47 3.81 -5.52 23.13
CA ARG A 47 2.86 -6.34 22.37
C ARG A 47 2.70 -5.79 20.97
N ASN A 48 2.57 -6.67 20.01
CA ASN A 48 2.14 -6.30 18.66
C ASN A 48 0.61 -6.14 18.64
N ARG A 49 0.13 -5.15 17.90
CA ARG A 49 -1.30 -4.99 17.61
C ARG A 49 -1.54 -5.52 16.19
N ILE A 50 -2.48 -6.43 16.07
CA ILE A 50 -2.89 -7.00 14.78
C ILE A 50 -4.31 -6.53 14.49
N THR A 51 -4.51 -5.98 13.29
CA THR A 51 -5.80 -5.56 12.78
C THR A 51 -6.01 -6.16 11.40
N THR A 52 -7.26 -6.49 11.07
CA THR A 52 -7.60 -7.05 9.76
C THR A 52 -8.64 -6.18 9.07
N GLY A 53 -8.68 -6.25 7.75
CA GLY A 53 -9.61 -5.46 7.00
C GLY A 53 -9.65 -5.82 5.52
N VAL A 54 -10.37 -4.98 4.79
CA VAL A 54 -10.50 -5.06 3.34
C VAL A 54 -10.16 -3.72 2.73
N MET A 55 -9.66 -3.74 1.50
CA MET A 55 -9.37 -2.53 0.76
C MET A 55 -9.86 -2.62 -0.67
N GLU A 56 -10.23 -1.48 -1.21
CA GLU A 56 -10.57 -1.24 -2.60
C GLU A 56 -9.85 0.02 -3.08
N ILE A 57 -9.33 -0.02 -4.28
CA ILE A 57 -8.63 1.09 -4.92
C ILE A 57 -9.16 1.23 -6.34
N ALA A 58 -9.44 2.47 -6.73
CA ALA A 58 -9.61 2.87 -8.12
C ALA A 58 -8.69 4.06 -8.40
N ARG A 59 -7.65 3.82 -9.18
CA ARG A 59 -6.69 4.88 -9.54
C ARG A 59 -7.29 5.87 -10.53
N PRO A 60 -6.89 7.15 -10.45
CA PRO A 60 -6.02 7.71 -9.43
C PRO A 60 -6.77 8.11 -8.16
N ASN A 61 -6.12 7.92 -7.01
CA ASN A 61 -6.43 8.54 -5.72
C ASN A 61 -7.77 8.18 -5.05
N LYS A 62 -8.56 7.27 -5.62
CA LYS A 62 -9.76 6.78 -4.96
C LYS A 62 -9.44 5.50 -4.23
N PHE A 63 -9.87 5.39 -2.98
CA PHE A 63 -9.74 4.18 -2.20
C PHE A 63 -10.77 4.11 -1.07
N ARG A 64 -11.05 2.88 -0.67
CA ARG A 64 -11.76 2.51 0.53
C ARG A 64 -10.90 1.53 1.31
N TRP A 65 -10.61 1.85 2.56
CA TRP A 65 -9.77 1.04 3.43
C TRP A 65 -10.49 0.85 4.77
N GLU A 66 -10.97 -0.35 5.02
CA GLU A 66 -11.79 -0.64 6.19
C GLU A 66 -11.07 -1.61 7.13
N TYR A 67 -10.79 -1.13 8.35
CA TYR A 67 -10.28 -1.95 9.46
C TYR A 67 -11.46 -2.59 10.18
N VAL A 68 -11.80 -3.81 9.81
CA VAL A 68 -12.97 -4.51 10.33
C VAL A 68 -12.88 -4.75 11.83
N THR A 69 -11.68 -5.07 12.34
CA THR A 69 -11.45 -5.34 13.77
C THR A 69 -11.54 -4.08 14.63
N ASP A 70 -11.17 -2.92 14.10
CA ASP A 70 -11.09 -1.67 14.86
C ASP A 70 -12.30 -0.75 14.62
N GLY A 71 -13.09 -1.05 13.60
CA GLY A 71 -14.22 -0.22 13.22
C GLY A 71 -13.82 1.13 12.62
N GLN A 72 -12.60 1.25 12.06
CA GLN A 72 -12.16 2.44 11.36
C GLN A 72 -12.36 2.27 9.84
N LEU A 73 -12.83 3.31 9.20
CA LEU A 73 -12.99 3.37 7.75
C LEU A 73 -12.30 4.62 7.21
N ILE A 74 -11.47 4.45 6.17
CA ILE A 74 -10.82 5.54 5.46
C ILE A 74 -11.28 5.49 4.00
N VAL A 75 -11.89 6.57 3.52
CA VAL A 75 -12.38 6.67 2.14
C VAL A 75 -11.77 7.90 1.48
N SER A 76 -11.39 7.78 0.22
CA SER A 76 -11.03 8.91 -0.63
C SER A 76 -11.83 8.88 -1.93
N ASP A 77 -12.44 10.01 -2.26
CA ASP A 77 -13.13 10.25 -3.53
C ASP A 77 -12.19 10.78 -4.64
N GLY A 78 -10.90 10.94 -4.32
CA GLY A 78 -9.88 11.53 -5.19
C GLY A 78 -9.66 13.03 -4.94
N LYS A 79 -10.45 13.69 -4.10
CA LYS A 79 -10.33 15.11 -3.69
C LYS A 79 -10.23 15.28 -2.19
N MET A 80 -11.05 14.54 -1.47
CA MET A 80 -11.13 14.53 -0.02
C MET A 80 -10.78 13.16 0.52
N ILE A 81 -10.38 13.13 1.80
CA ILE A 81 -10.21 11.92 2.59
C ILE A 81 -11.11 12.05 3.81
N TYR A 82 -11.87 11.01 4.05
CA TYR A 82 -12.74 10.84 5.19
C TYR A 82 -12.21 9.73 6.07
N ILE A 83 -11.92 10.02 7.32
CA ILE A 83 -11.48 9.04 8.32
C ILE A 83 -12.60 8.92 9.34
N TYR A 84 -13.34 7.83 9.28
CA TYR A 84 -14.43 7.55 10.18
C TYR A 84 -14.00 6.54 11.25
N ASP A 85 -14.00 6.99 12.50
CA ASP A 85 -13.83 6.15 13.69
C ASP A 85 -15.23 5.81 14.23
N LYS A 86 -15.70 4.61 13.92
CA LYS A 86 -17.05 4.16 14.34
C LYS A 86 -17.21 4.10 15.86
N PRO A 87 -16.27 3.56 16.64
CA PRO A 87 -16.31 3.57 18.11
C PRO A 87 -16.45 4.96 18.71
N LEU A 88 -15.70 5.94 18.17
CA LEU A 88 -15.74 7.32 18.67
C LEU A 88 -16.88 8.15 18.10
N LYS A 89 -17.62 7.63 17.10
CA LYS A 89 -18.63 8.38 16.33
C LYS A 89 -18.07 9.70 15.78
N GLN A 90 -16.86 9.65 15.22
CA GLN A 90 -16.15 10.83 14.75
C GLN A 90 -15.68 10.64 13.31
N VAL A 91 -15.82 11.68 12.51
CA VAL A 91 -15.29 11.76 11.14
C VAL A 91 -14.29 12.90 11.07
N THR A 92 -13.10 12.61 10.55
CA THR A 92 -12.13 13.65 10.19
C THR A 92 -12.11 13.81 8.67
N GLU A 93 -12.33 15.01 8.19
CA GLU A 93 -12.26 15.36 6.77
C GLU A 93 -10.96 16.10 6.47
N LYS A 94 -10.25 15.69 5.41
CA LYS A 94 -8.97 16.30 4.98
C LYS A 94 -8.95 16.46 3.47
N LYS A 95 -8.29 17.50 2.99
CA LYS A 95 -7.97 17.61 1.56
C LYS A 95 -6.91 16.58 1.19
N LEU A 96 -7.14 15.84 0.11
CA LEU A 96 -6.20 14.83 -0.39
C LEU A 96 -4.80 15.44 -0.63
N SER A 97 -4.74 16.64 -1.25
CA SER A 97 -3.48 17.33 -1.56
C SER A 97 -2.57 17.58 -0.36
N LYS A 98 -3.12 17.65 0.85
CA LYS A 98 -2.38 17.82 2.10
C LYS A 98 -2.01 16.51 2.80
N SER A 99 -2.45 15.39 2.25
CA SER A 99 -2.30 14.06 2.86
C SER A 99 -1.48 13.08 2.03
N LEU A 100 -0.97 13.54 0.88
CA LEU A 100 -0.17 12.72 -0.03
C LEU A 100 1.05 12.15 0.71
N GLY A 101 1.29 10.86 0.56
CA GLY A 101 2.41 10.16 1.20
C GLY A 101 2.20 9.79 2.68
N LYS A 102 1.06 10.14 3.30
CA LYS A 102 0.84 9.95 4.74
C LYS A 102 0.11 8.64 5.12
N SER A 103 -0.27 7.82 4.16
CA SER A 103 -0.89 6.52 4.44
C SER A 103 -0.54 5.46 3.40
N PRO A 104 -0.52 4.15 3.78
CA PRO A 104 -0.30 3.07 2.82
C PRO A 104 -1.32 3.06 1.68
N ALA A 105 -2.58 3.36 1.98
CA ALA A 105 -3.66 3.43 0.99
C ALA A 105 -3.37 4.49 -0.07
N LEU A 106 -2.91 5.67 0.32
CA LEU A 106 -2.55 6.76 -0.60
C LEU A 106 -1.37 6.41 -1.49
N LEU A 107 -0.36 5.74 -0.95
CA LEU A 107 0.77 5.26 -1.76
C LEU A 107 0.30 4.31 -2.85
N LEU A 108 -0.56 3.34 -2.51
CA LEU A 108 -1.06 2.37 -3.47
C LEU A 108 -2.04 2.98 -4.49
N ALA A 109 -2.86 3.96 -4.08
CA ALA A 109 -3.84 4.62 -4.93
C ALA A 109 -3.27 5.77 -5.76
N GLY A 110 -2.21 6.43 -5.27
CA GLY A 110 -1.63 7.62 -5.89
C GLY A 110 -0.75 7.37 -7.12
N GLY A 111 -0.32 6.12 -7.33
CA GLY A 111 0.38 5.66 -8.55
C GLY A 111 1.57 6.52 -8.98
N ALA A 112 1.34 7.53 -9.79
CA ALA A 112 2.39 8.34 -10.42
C ALA A 112 3.25 9.15 -9.44
N SER A 113 2.73 9.52 -8.26
CA SER A 113 3.46 10.31 -7.27
C SER A 113 4.62 9.53 -6.62
N ILE A 114 4.56 8.20 -6.59
CA ILE A 114 5.63 7.39 -5.98
C ILE A 114 6.97 7.65 -6.68
N LYS A 115 7.03 7.62 -8.00
CA LYS A 115 8.28 7.88 -8.75
C LYS A 115 8.77 9.32 -8.61
N HIS A 116 7.84 10.24 -8.46
CA HIS A 116 8.17 11.66 -8.27
C HIS A 116 8.72 11.93 -6.87
N ASP A 117 8.08 11.38 -5.85
CA ASP A 117 8.29 11.78 -4.45
C ASP A 117 9.27 10.88 -3.69
N TYR A 118 9.57 9.67 -4.22
CA TYR A 118 10.42 8.68 -3.57
C TYR A 118 11.62 8.27 -4.42
N ILE A 119 12.70 7.90 -3.75
CA ILE A 119 13.83 7.17 -4.32
C ILE A 119 13.51 5.68 -4.14
N ALA A 120 13.47 4.95 -5.25
CA ALA A 120 13.27 3.50 -5.26
C ALA A 120 14.60 2.77 -5.40
N THR A 121 14.82 1.75 -4.58
CA THR A 121 15.98 0.85 -4.66
C THR A 121 15.51 -0.60 -4.51
N ASP A 122 16.13 -1.50 -5.28
CA ASP A 122 15.88 -2.93 -5.13
C ASP A 122 16.42 -3.45 -3.80
N LEU A 123 15.71 -4.37 -3.22
CA LEU A 123 16.19 -5.18 -2.10
C LEU A 123 16.32 -6.64 -2.55
N PRO A 124 17.14 -7.44 -1.86
CA PRO A 124 17.21 -8.87 -2.13
C PRO A 124 15.85 -9.54 -2.03
N SER A 125 15.51 -10.36 -3.01
CA SER A 125 14.30 -11.19 -2.97
C SER A 125 14.37 -12.16 -1.81
N SER A 126 13.24 -12.38 -1.15
CA SER A 126 13.14 -13.34 -0.06
C SER A 126 11.78 -14.05 -0.07
N ASN A 127 11.82 -15.38 0.07
CA ASN A 127 10.62 -16.23 0.10
C ASN A 127 9.70 -16.04 -1.13
N GLY A 128 10.28 -15.86 -2.32
CA GLY A 128 9.52 -15.64 -3.56
C GLY A 128 8.93 -14.24 -3.71
N ILE A 129 9.27 -13.29 -2.82
CA ILE A 129 8.81 -11.91 -2.87
C ILE A 129 9.94 -11.03 -3.37
N GLU A 130 9.68 -10.26 -4.42
CA GLU A 130 10.53 -9.18 -4.93
C GLU A 130 10.23 -7.90 -4.13
N TRP A 131 11.28 -7.34 -3.52
CA TRP A 131 11.15 -6.18 -2.65
C TRP A 131 11.71 -4.92 -3.28
N VAL A 132 10.96 -3.84 -3.18
CA VAL A 132 11.43 -2.48 -3.47
C VAL A 132 11.39 -1.64 -2.20
N ASN A 133 12.44 -0.88 -1.97
CA ASN A 133 12.53 0.09 -0.89
C ASN A 133 12.30 1.49 -1.43
N LEU A 134 11.44 2.24 -0.77
CA LEU A 134 11.06 3.60 -1.10
C LEU A 134 11.45 4.53 0.05
N VAL A 135 12.28 5.51 -0.25
CA VAL A 135 12.67 6.56 0.69
C VAL A 135 12.20 7.90 0.14
N PRO A 136 11.49 8.74 0.91
CA PRO A 136 11.09 10.06 0.46
C PRO A 136 12.29 10.90 0.01
N LYS A 137 12.19 11.61 -1.11
CA LYS A 137 13.23 12.53 -1.61
C LYS A 137 13.40 13.75 -0.70
N ASN A 138 12.29 14.20 -0.10
CA ASN A 138 12.27 15.31 0.82
C ASN A 138 11.99 14.79 2.23
N SER A 139 12.93 14.96 3.13
CA SER A 139 12.84 14.55 4.54
C SER A 139 12.16 15.61 5.42
N GLY A 140 11.03 16.16 4.97
CA GLY A 140 10.24 17.12 5.76
C GLY A 140 9.12 16.43 6.55
N ASP A 141 8.58 17.13 7.56
CA ASP A 141 7.47 16.65 8.42
C ASP A 141 6.18 16.31 7.66
N ASN A 142 6.12 16.63 6.36
CA ASN A 142 4.97 16.38 5.50
C ASN A 142 4.87 14.95 4.96
N ASN A 143 5.93 14.14 5.06
CA ASN A 143 5.89 12.74 4.67
C ASN A 143 5.52 11.88 5.88
N GLY A 144 4.49 11.04 5.74
CA GLY A 144 4.02 10.17 6.84
C GLY A 144 4.99 9.04 7.19
N PHE A 145 5.97 8.76 6.33
CA PHE A 145 6.90 7.64 6.47
C PHE A 145 8.34 8.06 6.22
N LYS A 146 9.26 7.53 7.04
CA LYS A 146 10.71 7.57 6.78
C LYS A 146 11.11 6.57 5.70
N GLN A 147 10.44 5.44 5.65
CA GLN A 147 10.74 4.34 4.75
C GLN A 147 9.50 3.50 4.50
N VAL A 148 9.33 3.06 3.26
CA VAL A 148 8.31 2.08 2.87
C VAL A 148 8.99 0.99 2.04
N GLN A 149 8.68 -0.25 2.31
CA GLN A 149 9.06 -1.39 1.48
C GLN A 149 7.78 -2.02 0.93
N ILE A 150 7.77 -2.29 -0.37
CA ILE A 150 6.66 -2.98 -1.02
C ILE A 150 7.19 -4.29 -1.58
N GLY A 151 6.51 -5.36 -1.26
CA GLY A 151 6.80 -6.71 -1.73
C GLY A 151 5.76 -7.18 -2.72
N PHE A 152 6.24 -7.75 -3.81
CA PHE A 152 5.44 -8.34 -4.87
C PHE A 152 5.75 -9.82 -5.00
N GLU A 153 4.71 -10.62 -5.21
CA GLU A 153 4.83 -12.03 -5.51
C GLU A 153 4.17 -12.27 -6.88
N HIS A 154 4.94 -12.75 -7.85
CA HIS A 154 4.49 -12.92 -9.24
C HIS A 154 3.81 -11.64 -9.81
N ASN A 155 4.42 -10.48 -9.60
CA ASN A 155 3.90 -9.14 -9.93
C ASN A 155 2.61 -8.72 -9.23
N ASN A 156 2.10 -9.49 -8.26
CA ASN A 156 0.95 -9.10 -7.43
C ASN A 156 1.43 -8.49 -6.12
N LEU A 157 0.71 -7.50 -5.64
CA LEU A 157 0.96 -6.90 -4.33
C LEU A 157 0.81 -7.98 -3.24
N ALA A 158 1.88 -8.23 -2.47
CA ALA A 158 1.90 -9.24 -1.43
C ALA A 158 2.05 -8.65 -0.03
N GLN A 159 2.99 -7.74 0.15
CA GLN A 159 3.29 -7.16 1.46
C GLN A 159 3.68 -5.69 1.37
N MET A 160 3.49 -4.97 2.47
CA MET A 160 4.11 -3.67 2.72
C MET A 160 4.72 -3.66 4.12
N LYS A 161 5.87 -2.99 4.26
CA LYS A 161 6.46 -2.67 5.56
C LYS A 161 6.77 -1.19 5.56
N PHE A 162 6.57 -0.53 6.69
CA PHE A 162 6.87 0.90 6.78
C PHE A 162 7.32 1.31 8.18
N ILE A 163 8.12 2.36 8.19
CA ILE A 163 8.60 3.04 9.39
C ILE A 163 8.05 4.47 9.31
N ASP A 164 7.28 4.88 10.29
CA ASP A 164 6.77 6.25 10.38
C ASP A 164 7.81 7.24 10.93
N ASN A 165 7.44 8.50 11.00
CA ASN A 165 8.34 9.56 11.51
C ASN A 165 8.67 9.44 13.00
N PHE A 166 7.93 8.62 13.75
CA PHE A 166 8.14 8.32 15.16
C PHE A 166 8.87 6.99 15.41
N ASP A 167 9.42 6.37 14.35
CA ASP A 167 10.09 5.07 14.36
C ASP A 167 9.18 3.88 14.68
N ASN A 168 7.87 4.06 14.62
CA ASN A 168 6.96 2.93 14.71
C ASN A 168 7.05 2.08 13.46
N LYS A 169 7.17 0.77 13.65
CA LYS A 169 7.25 -0.21 12.56
C LYS A 169 5.90 -0.87 12.37
N SER A 170 5.51 -1.03 11.13
CA SER A 170 4.30 -1.77 10.76
C SER A 170 4.54 -2.64 9.54
N SER A 171 3.80 -3.73 9.44
CA SER A 171 3.73 -4.57 8.24
C SER A 171 2.29 -4.85 7.88
N ILE A 172 2.02 -4.93 6.59
CA ILE A 172 0.74 -5.33 6.02
C ILE A 172 0.98 -6.54 5.13
N THR A 173 0.21 -7.58 5.30
CA THR A 173 0.14 -8.72 4.39
C THR A 173 -1.19 -8.67 3.67
N PHE A 174 -1.15 -8.76 2.34
CA PHE A 174 -2.33 -8.75 1.49
C PHE A 174 -2.67 -10.18 1.06
N THR A 175 -3.95 -10.47 1.02
CA THR A 175 -4.51 -11.75 0.55
C THR A 175 -5.70 -11.48 -0.35
N ASN A 176 -6.09 -12.48 -1.17
CA ASN A 176 -7.22 -12.36 -2.09
C ASN A 176 -7.11 -11.14 -3.03
N VAL A 177 -5.87 -10.80 -3.42
CA VAL A 177 -5.59 -9.65 -4.29
C VAL A 177 -6.20 -9.89 -5.67
N LYS A 178 -7.02 -8.97 -6.13
CA LYS A 178 -7.67 -8.99 -7.44
C LYS A 178 -7.47 -7.64 -8.12
N THR A 179 -7.04 -7.66 -9.37
CA THR A 179 -6.84 -6.47 -10.21
C THR A 179 -7.86 -6.44 -11.34
N GLY A 180 -8.19 -5.24 -11.83
CA GLY A 180 -9.15 -5.09 -12.93
C GLY A 180 -10.59 -5.46 -12.57
N VAL A 181 -10.93 -5.47 -11.27
CA VAL A 181 -12.28 -5.77 -10.78
C VAL A 181 -13.22 -4.57 -11.02
N ASN A 182 -14.48 -4.86 -11.27
CA ASN A 182 -15.50 -3.82 -11.33
C ASN A 182 -15.88 -3.40 -9.91
N ILE A 183 -15.49 -2.17 -9.51
CA ILE A 183 -15.82 -1.57 -8.21
C ILE A 183 -16.74 -0.38 -8.50
N PRO A 184 -17.96 -0.35 -7.91
CA PRO A 184 -18.87 0.77 -8.05
C PRO A 184 -18.24 2.08 -7.56
N LEU A 185 -18.45 3.18 -8.26
CA LEU A 185 -17.89 4.47 -7.87
C LEU A 185 -18.44 4.99 -6.54
N GLU A 186 -19.64 4.57 -6.18
CA GLU A 186 -20.27 4.86 -4.88
C GLU A 186 -19.47 4.33 -3.68
N ASP A 187 -18.68 3.27 -3.84
CA ASP A 187 -17.84 2.72 -2.77
C ASP A 187 -16.73 3.69 -2.35
N PHE A 188 -16.39 4.64 -3.21
CA PHE A 188 -15.41 5.69 -2.96
C PHE A 188 -16.04 7.01 -2.51
N THR A 189 -17.34 7.03 -2.25
CA THR A 189 -18.03 8.19 -1.68
C THR A 189 -18.31 7.95 -0.20
N PHE A 190 -18.33 9.02 0.58
CA PHE A 190 -18.65 8.93 2.00
C PHE A 190 -19.52 10.10 2.43
N THR A 191 -20.59 9.79 3.14
CA THR A 191 -21.45 10.77 3.81
C THR A 191 -21.42 10.47 5.30
N PRO A 192 -21.03 11.44 6.15
CA PRO A 192 -21.05 11.23 7.59
C PRO A 192 -22.43 10.79 8.06
N PRO A 193 -22.53 9.71 8.86
CA PRO A 193 -23.80 9.29 9.43
C PRO A 193 -24.39 10.35 10.37
N ASN A 194 -25.71 10.32 10.58
CA ASN A 194 -26.35 11.21 11.54
C ASN A 194 -25.84 10.98 12.96
N GLY A 195 -25.56 12.06 13.68
CA GLY A 195 -25.11 12.00 15.08
C GLY A 195 -23.66 11.63 15.28
N VAL A 196 -22.82 11.85 14.25
CA VAL A 196 -21.34 11.79 14.38
C VAL A 196 -20.76 13.20 14.41
N ASP A 197 -19.67 13.38 15.12
CA ASP A 197 -18.90 14.62 15.13
C ASP A 197 -18.04 14.70 13.86
N VAL A 198 -18.08 15.83 13.16
CA VAL A 198 -17.28 16.07 11.96
C VAL A 198 -16.21 17.11 12.28
N ILE A 199 -14.94 16.71 12.12
CA ILE A 199 -13.76 17.57 12.31
C ILE A 199 -13.15 17.87 10.95
N LEU A 200 -13.06 19.14 10.62
CA LEU A 200 -12.32 19.61 9.44
C LEU A 200 -10.84 19.77 9.82
N SER A 201 -9.97 19.05 9.15
CA SER A 201 -8.52 19.16 9.37
C SER A 201 -7.88 19.92 8.20
N ASP A 202 -7.42 21.14 8.51
CA ASP A 202 -6.71 22.02 7.56
C ASP A 202 -5.20 21.71 7.43
N SER A 203 -4.71 20.73 8.20
CA SER A 203 -3.30 20.32 8.26
C SER A 203 -2.98 19.09 7.40
#